data_f65636b7ae9275da462b42d4f4acee8b
#
_entry.id   f65636b7ae9275da462b42d4f4acee8b
#
_cell.length_a   1.000
_cell.length_b   1.000
_cell.length_c   1.000
_cell.angle_alpha   90.00
_cell.angle_beta   90.00
_cell.angle_gamma   90.00
#
_symmetry.space_group_name_H-M   'P 1'
#
loop_
_entity.id
_entity.type
_entity.pdbx_description
1 polymer ?
#
loop_
_entity_poly.entity_id
_entity_poly.type
_entity_poly.pdbx_seq_one_letter_code
_entity_poly.pdbx_strand_id
1 'polypeptide(L)'
;MGAPDNNRLYDKVVRITNVYLGPAADRFIARQVQNHLHKPPEELSQQDLLKLIDWIKVAVSLLTDDSEIIEEYAAQLQRLTRSEDRPTRQPS
;
A
#
# COMPACT_ATOMS: atom_id res chain seq x y z
N MET A 1 11.42 -8.86 -19.41
CA MET A 1 11.39 -8.58 -18.90
C MET A 1 10.58 -8.19 -18.26
N GLY A 2 10.35 -8.19 -17.95
CA GLY A 2 9.76 -7.78 -17.27
C GLY A 2 8.81 -7.54 -16.66
N ALA A 3 8.25 -7.78 -16.23
CA ALA A 3 7.24 -7.63 -15.60
C ALA A 3 7.33 -7.17 -14.31
N PRO A 4 8.23 -6.61 -13.92
CA PRO A 4 8.32 -6.18 -12.56
C PRO A 4 7.41 -5.04 -12.25
N ASP A 5 6.64 -4.60 -13.16
CA ASP A 5 5.74 -3.52 -12.87
C ASP A 5 4.73 -3.86 -11.80
N ASN A 6 4.32 -5.09 -11.73
CA ASN A 6 3.38 -5.50 -10.71
C ASN A 6 4.01 -5.48 -9.35
N ASN A 7 5.27 -5.85 -9.28
CA ASN A 7 5.98 -5.83 -8.03
C ASN A 7 6.30 -4.44 -7.57
N ARG A 8 6.35 -3.51 -8.50
CA ARG A 8 6.69 -2.17 -8.18
C ARG A 8 5.69 -1.50 -7.26
N LEU A 9 4.41 -1.70 -7.47
CA LEU A 9 3.43 -1.11 -6.58
C LEU A 9 3.56 -1.72 -5.19
N TYR A 10 3.72 -3.02 -5.11
CA TYR A 10 3.91 -3.68 -3.83
C TYR A 10 5.16 -3.14 -3.12
N ASP A 11 6.24 -2.99 -3.85
CA ASP A 11 7.48 -2.47 -3.29
C ASP A 11 7.30 -1.07 -2.72
N LYS A 12 6.56 -0.23 -3.42
CA LYS A 12 6.31 1.11 -2.93
C LYS A 12 5.50 1.11 -1.67
N VAL A 13 4.50 0.25 -1.62
CA VAL A 13 3.67 0.13 -0.42
C VAL A 13 4.52 -0.32 0.76
N VAL A 14 5.39 -1.30 0.54
CA VAL A 14 6.24 -1.81 1.60
C VAL A 14 7.22 -0.74 2.06
N ARG A 15 7.77 0.04 1.16
CA ARG A 15 8.69 1.10 1.52
C ARG A 15 8.04 2.14 2.40
N ILE A 16 6.85 2.55 2.04
CA ILE A 16 6.12 3.50 2.85
C ILE A 16 5.82 2.90 4.22
N THR A 17 5.37 1.66 4.22
CA THR A 17 5.02 1.00 5.47
C THR A 17 6.24 0.83 6.37
N ASN A 18 7.39 0.59 5.76
CA ASN A 18 8.62 0.42 6.52
C ASN A 18 8.98 1.66 7.32
N VAL A 19 8.63 2.83 6.85
CA VAL A 19 8.87 4.07 7.59
C VAL A 19 8.12 4.07 8.91
N TYR A 20 6.96 3.47 8.94
CA TYR A 20 6.11 3.49 10.14
C TYR A 20 6.22 2.23 10.99
N LEU A 21 6.41 1.08 10.36
CA LEU A 21 6.40 -0.19 11.07
C LEU A 21 7.76 -0.88 11.13
N GLY A 22 8.72 -0.39 10.36
CA GLY A 22 10.06 -0.97 10.37
C GLY A 22 10.12 -2.29 9.62
N PRO A 23 11.02 -3.17 10.03
CA PRO A 23 11.31 -4.38 9.25
C PRO A 23 10.14 -5.34 9.12
N ALA A 24 9.12 -5.18 9.89
CA ALA A 24 7.95 -6.03 9.79
C ALA A 24 7.02 -5.64 8.65
N ALA A 25 7.34 -4.54 7.95
CA ALA A 25 6.44 -4.00 6.94
C ALA A 25 6.10 -4.99 5.84
N ASP A 26 7.11 -5.71 5.36
CA ASP A 26 6.91 -6.65 4.27
C ASP A 26 5.91 -7.73 4.66
N ARG A 27 6.11 -8.33 5.82
CA ARG A 27 5.21 -9.36 6.29
C ARG A 27 3.82 -8.83 6.54
N PHE A 28 3.76 -7.64 7.10
CA PHE A 28 2.48 -7.02 7.41
C PHE A 28 1.67 -6.83 6.14
N ILE A 29 2.28 -6.24 5.11
CA ILE A 29 1.58 -5.97 3.87
C ILE A 29 1.22 -7.27 3.15
N ALA A 30 2.14 -8.22 3.11
CA ALA A 30 1.87 -9.49 2.45
C ALA A 30 0.67 -10.19 3.09
N ARG A 31 0.59 -10.12 4.40
CA ARG A 31 -0.52 -10.74 5.11
C ARG A 31 -1.84 -10.04 4.80
N GLN A 32 -1.82 -8.69 4.71
CA GLN A 32 -3.02 -7.96 4.38
C GLN A 32 -3.51 -8.30 2.98
N VAL A 33 -2.59 -8.38 2.03
CA VAL A 33 -2.94 -8.72 0.67
C VAL A 33 -3.56 -10.11 0.61
N GLN A 34 -2.93 -11.06 1.26
CA GLN A 34 -3.40 -12.42 1.23
C GLN A 34 -4.74 -12.59 1.92
N ASN A 35 -4.90 -11.97 3.07
CA ASN A 35 -6.10 -12.16 3.86
C ASN A 35 -7.32 -11.45 3.27
N HIS A 36 -7.12 -10.31 2.65
CA HIS A 36 -8.25 -9.51 2.20
C HIS A 36 -8.46 -9.57 0.69
N LEU A 37 -7.42 -9.84 -0.07
CA LEU A 37 -7.53 -9.88 -1.52
C LEU A 37 -7.37 -11.27 -2.08
N HIS A 38 -6.88 -12.19 -1.30
CA HIS A 38 -6.72 -13.60 -1.68
C HIS A 38 -5.90 -13.75 -2.95
N LYS A 39 -4.84 -12.98 -3.06
CA LYS A 39 -3.95 -13.06 -4.20
C LYS A 39 -2.52 -12.80 -3.73
N PRO A 40 -1.54 -13.16 -4.55
CA PRO A 40 -0.16 -12.92 -4.17
C PRO A 40 0.18 -11.43 -4.26
N PRO A 41 1.15 -10.99 -3.47
CA PRO A 41 1.50 -9.57 -3.44
C PRO A 41 1.91 -8.99 -4.78
N GLU A 42 2.51 -9.78 -5.63
CA GLU A 42 2.96 -9.28 -6.91
C GLU A 42 1.82 -8.99 -7.86
N GLU A 43 0.61 -9.40 -7.51
CA GLU A 43 -0.57 -9.09 -8.32
C GLU A 43 -1.33 -7.90 -7.79
N LEU A 44 -0.77 -7.20 -6.83
CA LEU A 44 -1.44 -6.04 -6.27
C LEU A 44 -1.63 -4.96 -7.32
N SER A 45 -2.87 -4.55 -7.51
CA SER A 45 -3.18 -3.47 -8.44
C SER A 45 -3.57 -2.22 -7.68
N GLN A 46 -3.71 -1.13 -8.40
CA GLN A 46 -4.12 0.12 -7.76
C GLN A 46 -5.51 0.04 -7.19
N GLN A 47 -6.40 -0.63 -7.88
CA GLN A 47 -7.75 -0.81 -7.37
C GLN A 47 -7.76 -1.66 -6.13
N ASP A 48 -6.92 -2.68 -6.11
CA ASP A 48 -6.78 -3.51 -4.93
C ASP A 48 -6.26 -2.69 -3.77
N LEU A 49 -5.29 -1.81 -4.03
CA LEU A 49 -4.74 -0.99 -2.98
C LEU A 49 -5.79 -0.05 -2.39
N LEU A 50 -6.65 0.50 -3.22
CA LEU A 50 -7.72 1.35 -2.73
C LEU A 50 -8.58 0.63 -1.71
N LYS A 51 -8.90 -0.61 -1.98
CA LYS A 51 -9.69 -1.40 -1.05
C LYS A 51 -8.89 -1.77 0.17
N LEU A 52 -7.62 -2.03 -0.04
CA LEU A 52 -6.78 -2.50 1.04
C LEU A 52 -6.46 -1.40 2.05
N ILE A 53 -6.44 -0.16 1.62
CA ILE A 53 -6.10 0.94 2.51
C ILE A 53 -6.96 0.97 3.76
N ASP A 54 -8.25 0.76 3.60
CA ASP A 54 -9.14 0.75 4.76
C ASP A 54 -8.77 -0.34 5.75
N TRP A 55 -8.45 -1.52 5.23
CA TRP A 55 -8.05 -2.62 6.10
C TRP A 55 -6.72 -2.35 6.76
N ILE A 56 -5.81 -1.73 6.03
CA ILE A 56 -4.52 -1.38 6.58
C ILE A 56 -4.68 -0.37 7.71
N LYS A 57 -5.56 0.60 7.54
CA LYS A 57 -5.81 1.59 8.59
C LYS A 57 -6.31 0.90 9.86
N VAL A 58 -7.22 -0.04 9.71
CA VAL A 58 -7.73 -0.76 10.85
C VAL A 58 -6.61 -1.54 11.53
N ALA A 59 -5.81 -2.22 10.73
CA ALA A 59 -4.72 -3.03 11.29
C ALA A 59 -3.68 -2.17 12.01
N VAL A 60 -3.34 -1.03 11.43
CA VAL A 60 -2.37 -0.15 12.05
C VAL A 60 -2.91 0.47 13.32
N SER A 61 -4.21 0.72 13.36
CA SER A 61 -4.81 1.28 14.55
C SER A 61 -4.75 0.34 15.74
N LEU A 62 -4.51 -0.94 15.49
CA LEU A 62 -4.28 -1.88 16.57
C LEU A 62 -2.85 -1.83 17.10
N LEU A 63 -1.96 -1.25 16.31
CA LEU A 63 -0.55 -1.16 16.69
C LEU A 63 -0.19 0.18 17.30
N THR A 64 -0.94 1.22 16.98
CA THR A 64 -0.69 2.54 17.52
C THR A 64 -2.01 3.27 17.64
N ASP A 65 -2.12 4.13 18.62
CA ASP A 65 -3.31 4.97 18.75
C ASP A 65 -3.03 6.41 18.32
N ASP A 66 -1.93 6.62 17.63
CA ASP A 66 -1.62 7.95 17.12
C ASP A 66 -2.35 8.15 15.80
N SER A 67 -3.48 8.82 15.85
CA SER A 67 -4.31 8.99 14.66
C SER A 67 -3.64 9.83 13.59
N GLU A 68 -2.74 10.71 13.97
CA GLU A 68 -2.02 11.50 12.97
C GLU A 68 -1.12 10.64 12.12
N ILE A 69 -0.45 9.69 12.74
CA ILE A 69 0.40 8.79 12.01
C ILE A 69 -0.42 7.92 11.07
N ILE A 70 -1.55 7.43 11.55
CA ILE A 70 -2.42 6.59 10.75
C ILE A 70 -2.92 7.35 9.53
N GLU A 71 -3.35 8.58 9.72
CA GLU A 71 -3.85 9.39 8.62
C GLU A 71 -2.77 9.72 7.61
N GLU A 72 -1.60 10.05 8.11
CA GLU A 72 -0.48 10.36 7.25
C GLU A 72 -0.06 9.17 6.40
N TYR A 73 0.02 8.02 7.04
CA TYR A 73 0.36 6.79 6.36
C TYR A 73 -0.67 6.47 5.27
N ALA A 74 -1.95 6.55 5.64
CA ALA A 74 -3.01 6.27 4.67
C ALA A 74 -2.98 7.25 3.51
N ALA A 75 -2.69 8.50 3.78
CA ALA A 75 -2.60 9.50 2.73
C ALA A 75 -1.48 9.18 1.75
N GLN A 76 -0.36 8.69 2.24
CA GLN A 76 0.74 8.31 1.37
C GLN A 76 0.37 7.12 0.49
N LEU A 77 -0.34 6.16 1.05
CA LEU A 77 -0.81 5.03 0.26
C LEU A 77 -1.80 5.48 -0.82
N GLN A 78 -2.66 6.41 -0.48
CA GLN A 78 -3.62 6.92 -1.45
C GLN A 78 -2.93 7.65 -2.60
N ARG A 79 -1.83 8.28 -2.32
CA ARG A 79 -1.05 8.92 -3.37
C ARG A 79 -0.55 7.93 -4.38
N LEU A 80 -0.19 6.75 -3.95
CA LEU A 80 0.27 5.72 -4.87
C LEU A 80 -0.82 5.34 -5.86
N THR A 81 -2.05 5.30 -5.42
CA THR A 81 -3.14 4.93 -6.30
C THR A 81 -3.36 5.97 -7.37
N ARG A 82 -3.09 7.24 -7.05
CA ARG A 82 -3.26 8.27 -8.01
C ARG A 82 -2.08 8.40 -8.92
N SER A 83 -0.89 8.38 -8.38
CA SER A 83 0.29 8.58 -9.15
C SER A 83 0.50 7.55 -10.18
N GLU A 84 0.21 6.32 -9.86
CA GLU A 84 0.39 5.24 -10.80
C GLU A 84 -0.62 5.31 -11.91
N ASP A 85 -1.75 5.90 -11.62
CA ASP A 85 -2.78 5.95 -12.53
C ASP A 85 -2.57 6.94 -13.63
N ARG A 86 -1.78 7.97 -13.45
CA ARG A 86 -1.68 8.89 -14.34
C ARG A 86 -0.56 9.09 -14.93
N PRO A 87 -0.37 8.65 -15.85
CA PRO A 87 0.81 8.82 -16.47
C PRO A 87 0.79 10.16 -16.96
N THR A 88 0.60 10.72 -17.22
CA THR A 88 0.70 11.81 -17.79
C THR A 88 -0.07 12.79 -17.71
N ARG A 89 -0.35 13.09 -17.61
CA ARG A 89 -0.85 13.80 -17.70
C ARG A 89 -1.16 14.60 -18.00
N GLN A 90 -1.21 15.26 -17.94
CA GLN A 90 -1.43 15.98 -18.25
C GLN A 90 -1.86 16.71 -18.43
N PRO A 91 -1.79 17.19 -18.39
CA PRO A 91 -2.16 17.99 -18.48
C PRO A 91 -2.55 18.58 -18.90
N SER A 92 -2.75 18.80 -18.81
CA SER A 92 -3.10 19.30 -19.03
C SER A 92 -3.39 19.57 -19.03
#